data_9d5c5124792c016f332e04d830939568
#
_entry.id   9d5c5124792c016f332e04d830939568
#
_cell.length_a   1.000
_cell.length_b   1.000
_cell.length_c   1.000
_cell.angle_alpha   90.00
_cell.angle_beta   90.00
_cell.angle_gamma   90.00
#
_symmetry.space_group_name_H-M   'P 1'
#
loop_
_entity.id
_entity.type
_entity.pdbx_description
1 polymer ?
#
loop_
_entity_poly.entity_id
_entity_poly.type
_entity_poly.pdbx_seq_one_letter_code
_entity_poly.pdbx_strand_id
1 'polypeptide(L)'
;MIRRYGLMTFCAAASVASVLAPAAKAQLWTWTTDQMVDYTKAWTGDRFPDGRPMVPDQWLERAKDMSQEEISVPGAGGRGGGGYTQYEGDWRVLHPEMKMTGRAFTMAFMPARADLDQVVMAKAKEKGIPSLNNQYGIDMLRPGDVLVVDLYGKKEGGTIVGDNLFYYVMKATHGGGLVVDGSLRDLDGISPMPMPCYFRSVHPSAIGGATLAAVNVPIRIGNVTVMPGDLVVGDREGVSFIPPQNAEAILDRADETHIHDEWTRLKFDEGKYKSSEIYGSPRDPALRQEYQEYLKKRLEEIRASRKK
;
A
#
# COMPACT_ATOMS: atom_id res chain seq x y z
N MET A 1 33.42 84.29 25.00
CA MET A 1 33.89 82.89 25.11
C MET A 1 32.70 81.97 24.85
N ILE A 2 32.54 81.47 23.64
CA ILE A 2 31.42 80.63 23.26
C ILE A 2 32.00 79.23 22.98
N ARG A 3 31.67 78.25 23.83
CA ARG A 3 32.03 76.84 23.63
C ARG A 3 30.97 76.20 22.68
N ARG A 4 31.45 75.71 21.53
CA ARG A 4 30.72 74.87 20.61
C ARG A 4 30.72 73.41 21.05
N TYR A 5 29.61 72.79 21.32
CA TYR A 5 29.48 71.35 21.51
C TYR A 5 29.17 70.71 20.14
N GLY A 6 30.06 69.88 19.67
CA GLY A 6 29.86 69.04 18.47
C GLY A 6 29.00 67.83 18.82
N LEU A 7 27.92 67.69 18.05
CA LEU A 7 27.01 66.55 18.13
C LEU A 7 27.58 65.45 17.21
N MET A 8 28.06 64.34 17.78
CA MET A 8 28.46 63.14 17.02
C MET A 8 27.22 62.31 16.79
N THR A 9 26.77 62.22 15.52
CA THR A 9 25.69 61.35 15.09
C THR A 9 26.28 59.96 14.78
N PHE A 10 25.95 58.97 15.61
CA PHE A 10 26.27 57.57 15.35
C PHE A 10 25.22 57.00 14.38
N CYS A 11 25.60 56.72 13.13
CA CYS A 11 24.81 55.93 12.21
C CYS A 11 25.05 54.46 12.51
N ALA A 12 24.12 53.79 13.16
CA ALA A 12 24.09 52.34 13.27
C ALA A 12 23.61 51.72 11.94
N ALA A 13 24.53 51.12 11.21
CA ALA A 13 24.17 50.32 10.03
C ALA A 13 23.60 48.98 10.47
N ALA A 14 22.30 48.80 10.39
CA ALA A 14 21.63 47.52 10.59
C ALA A 14 21.87 46.66 9.34
N SER A 15 22.78 45.67 9.48
CA SER A 15 22.98 44.63 8.47
C SER A 15 21.79 43.66 8.50
N VAL A 16 20.89 43.80 7.54
CA VAL A 16 19.84 42.79 7.29
C VAL A 16 20.49 41.58 6.62
N ALA A 17 20.82 40.56 7.42
CA ALA A 17 21.19 39.26 6.91
C ALA A 17 19.94 38.62 6.26
N SER A 18 19.84 38.70 4.93
CA SER A 18 18.87 37.94 4.16
C SER A 18 19.19 36.46 4.32
N VAL A 19 18.46 35.78 5.19
CA VAL A 19 18.46 34.31 5.24
C VAL A 19 17.83 33.86 3.91
N LEU A 20 18.68 33.51 2.95
CA LEU A 20 18.27 32.80 1.76
C LEU A 20 17.74 31.43 2.23
N ALA A 21 16.41 31.33 2.39
CA ALA A 21 15.77 30.03 2.52
C ALA A 21 16.19 29.21 1.30
N PRO A 22 16.65 27.95 1.48
CA PRO A 22 16.96 27.12 0.33
C PRO A 22 15.70 27.03 -0.54
N ALA A 23 15.83 27.44 -1.80
CA ALA A 23 14.74 27.32 -2.75
C ALA A 23 14.27 25.87 -2.74
N ALA A 24 13.03 25.63 -2.30
CA ALA A 24 12.42 24.32 -2.33
C ALA A 24 12.50 23.82 -3.77
N LYS A 25 13.40 22.90 -4.04
CA LYS A 25 13.55 22.29 -5.36
C LYS A 25 12.22 21.59 -5.63
N ALA A 26 11.42 22.15 -6.53
CA ALA A 26 10.16 21.55 -6.94
C ALA A 26 10.40 20.07 -7.27
N GLN A 27 9.85 19.19 -6.44
CA GLN A 27 9.98 17.76 -6.68
C GLN A 27 9.07 17.36 -7.84
N LEU A 28 9.63 16.56 -8.71
CA LEU A 28 8.88 16.01 -9.82
C LEU A 28 7.95 14.93 -9.27
N TRP A 29 6.65 15.20 -9.23
CA TRP A 29 5.55 14.24 -8.99
C TRP A 29 5.75 13.24 -7.85
N THR A 30 6.52 13.58 -6.82
CA THR A 30 6.68 12.78 -5.60
C THR A 30 6.66 13.68 -4.38
N TRP A 31 6.19 13.17 -3.26
CA TRP A 31 6.24 13.91 -2.01
C TRP A 31 7.68 14.03 -1.50
N THR A 32 7.94 15.11 -0.76
CA THR A 32 9.12 15.19 0.11
C THR A 32 8.99 14.21 1.26
N THR A 33 10.08 13.84 1.92
CA THR A 33 10.05 13.06 3.15
C THR A 33 9.12 13.70 4.19
N ASP A 34 9.20 15.02 4.37
CA ASP A 34 8.36 15.76 5.33
C ASP A 34 6.87 15.68 4.96
N GLN A 35 6.54 15.80 3.67
CA GLN A 35 5.17 15.62 3.20
C GLN A 35 4.69 14.19 3.43
N MET A 36 5.51 13.18 3.10
CA MET A 36 5.18 11.78 3.35
C MET A 36 4.86 11.55 4.83
N VAL A 37 5.69 12.05 5.73
CA VAL A 37 5.49 11.96 7.18
C VAL A 37 4.21 12.68 7.63
N ASP A 38 3.96 13.90 7.13
CA ASP A 38 2.78 14.68 7.52
C ASP A 38 1.48 14.03 7.08
N TYR A 39 1.41 13.56 5.82
CA TYR A 39 0.21 12.89 5.31
C TYR A 39 -0.01 11.47 5.89
N THR A 40 1.01 10.87 6.48
CA THR A 40 0.94 9.56 7.15
C THR A 40 1.22 9.64 8.65
N LYS A 41 0.99 10.79 9.29
CA LYS A 41 1.35 11.06 10.70
C LYS A 41 0.64 10.18 11.73
N ALA A 42 -0.47 9.55 11.36
CA ALA A 42 -1.13 8.56 12.21
C ALA A 42 -0.28 7.29 12.43
N TRP A 43 0.69 7.03 11.55
CA TRP A 43 1.66 5.96 11.74
C TRP A 43 2.83 6.43 12.60
N THR A 44 3.04 5.76 13.73
CA THR A 44 4.09 6.08 14.72
C THR A 44 5.25 5.07 14.72
N GLY A 45 5.17 4.03 13.89
CA GLY A 45 6.22 3.01 13.75
C GLY A 45 7.36 3.44 12.82
N ASP A 46 8.20 2.47 12.46
CA ASP A 46 9.37 2.68 11.61
C ASP A 46 9.00 3.19 10.22
N ARG A 47 9.94 3.89 9.59
CA ARG A 47 9.79 4.46 8.24
C ARG A 47 11.00 4.15 7.37
N PHE A 48 10.75 4.05 6.08
CA PHE A 48 11.81 4.06 5.08
C PHE A 48 12.48 5.45 4.99
N PRO A 49 13.69 5.55 4.41
CA PRO A 49 14.39 6.84 4.26
C PRO A 49 13.61 7.93 3.50
N ASP A 50 12.66 7.53 2.65
CA ASP A 50 11.75 8.42 1.93
C ASP A 50 10.55 8.89 2.77
N GLY A 51 10.47 8.48 4.05
CA GLY A 51 9.39 8.79 4.98
C GLY A 51 8.18 7.85 4.90
N ARG A 52 8.14 6.94 3.93
CA ARG A 52 7.05 5.96 3.74
C ARG A 52 6.93 5.06 4.97
N PRO A 53 5.72 4.81 5.49
CA PRO A 53 5.51 3.86 6.58
C PRO A 53 6.10 2.48 6.28
N MET A 54 6.75 1.89 7.27
CA MET A 54 7.32 0.54 7.18
C MET A 54 6.57 -0.39 8.14
N VAL A 55 5.48 -0.97 7.65
CA VAL A 55 4.76 -2.03 8.37
C VAL A 55 5.74 -3.17 8.66
N PRO A 56 5.80 -3.73 9.89
CA PRO A 56 6.73 -4.79 10.25
C PRO A 56 6.58 -6.04 9.37
N ASP A 57 7.69 -6.69 9.00
CA ASP A 57 7.67 -7.91 8.18
C ASP A 57 6.85 -9.03 8.84
N GLN A 58 6.86 -9.12 10.16
CA GLN A 58 6.02 -10.08 10.89
C GLN A 58 4.51 -9.90 10.64
N TRP A 59 4.05 -8.67 10.35
CA TRP A 59 2.64 -8.44 9.99
C TRP A 59 2.36 -8.84 8.55
N LEU A 60 3.35 -8.70 7.65
CA LEU A 60 3.24 -9.20 6.27
C LEU A 60 3.10 -10.72 6.27
N GLU A 61 3.93 -11.43 7.05
CA GLU A 61 3.85 -12.89 7.18
C GLU A 61 2.52 -13.32 7.80
N ARG A 62 2.06 -12.64 8.85
CA ARG A 62 0.77 -12.90 9.48
C ARG A 62 -0.40 -12.73 8.51
N ALA A 63 -0.36 -11.70 7.67
CA ALA A 63 -1.41 -11.41 6.72
C ALA A 63 -1.53 -12.47 5.60
N LYS A 64 -0.49 -13.28 5.34
CA LYS A 64 -0.55 -14.38 4.36
C LYS A 64 -1.59 -15.44 4.70
N ASP A 65 -1.88 -15.62 5.98
CA ASP A 65 -2.85 -16.63 6.46
C ASP A 65 -4.29 -16.10 6.43
N MET A 66 -4.50 -14.79 6.15
CA MET A 66 -5.81 -14.14 6.19
C MET A 66 -6.54 -14.18 4.85
N SER A 67 -7.86 -14.27 4.88
CA SER A 67 -8.75 -14.06 3.74
C SER A 67 -9.27 -12.63 3.68
N GLN A 68 -9.83 -12.24 2.53
CA GLN A 68 -10.50 -10.93 2.39
C GLN A 68 -11.68 -10.81 3.36
N GLU A 69 -12.41 -11.90 3.62
CA GLU A 69 -13.51 -11.91 4.57
C GLU A 69 -13.03 -11.63 5.99
N GLU A 70 -11.96 -12.29 6.44
CA GLU A 70 -11.42 -12.12 7.80
C GLU A 70 -10.87 -10.71 8.05
N ILE A 71 -10.26 -10.05 7.05
CA ILE A 71 -9.76 -8.67 7.16
C ILE A 71 -10.83 -7.60 6.88
N SER A 72 -11.90 -7.96 6.17
CA SER A 72 -13.02 -7.07 5.83
C SER A 72 -14.08 -6.99 6.93
N VAL A 73 -13.65 -6.86 8.18
CA VAL A 73 -14.54 -6.94 9.35
C VAL A 73 -15.67 -5.90 9.27
N PRO A 74 -16.95 -6.31 9.36
CA PRO A 74 -18.06 -5.39 9.45
C PRO A 74 -17.90 -4.42 10.63
N GLY A 75 -17.93 -3.12 10.35
CA GLY A 75 -17.68 -2.07 11.34
C GLY A 75 -16.27 -1.49 11.34
N ALA A 76 -15.31 -2.11 10.67
CA ALA A 76 -13.97 -1.54 10.49
C ALA A 76 -13.96 -0.29 9.57
N GLY A 77 -14.97 -0.12 8.74
CA GLY A 77 -15.17 1.06 7.87
C GLY A 77 -16.59 1.64 7.92
N GLY A 78 -17.44 1.14 8.83
CA GLY A 78 -18.83 1.57 8.93
C GLY A 78 -19.04 2.91 9.61
N ARG A 79 -20.19 3.51 9.36
CA ARG A 79 -20.65 4.76 9.97
C ARG A 79 -20.45 4.74 11.50
N GLY A 80 -19.40 5.40 11.98
CA GLY A 80 -19.15 5.63 13.40
C GLY A 80 -18.12 4.73 14.10
N GLY A 81 -17.44 3.81 13.41
CA GLY A 81 -16.34 3.01 13.96
C GLY A 81 -15.06 3.25 13.18
N GLY A 82 -13.96 3.54 13.87
CA GLY A 82 -12.66 3.96 13.29
C GLY A 82 -11.89 2.92 12.48
N GLY A 83 -12.55 1.97 11.85
CA GLY A 83 -11.94 1.03 10.92
C GLY A 83 -12.15 1.45 9.48
N TYR A 84 -11.09 1.44 8.69
CA TYR A 84 -11.10 1.83 7.30
C TYR A 84 -10.52 0.71 6.45
N THR A 85 -11.37 0.10 5.64
CA THR A 85 -10.93 -0.91 4.67
C THR A 85 -11.16 -0.37 3.28
N GLN A 86 -10.09 -0.23 2.50
CA GLN A 86 -10.15 0.03 1.07
C GLN A 86 -10.03 -1.31 0.35
N TYR A 87 -11.14 -1.84 -0.11
CA TYR A 87 -11.21 -3.09 -0.87
C TYR A 87 -11.59 -2.81 -2.32
N GLU A 88 -10.90 -3.47 -3.24
CA GLU A 88 -11.22 -3.46 -4.67
C GLU A 88 -11.26 -4.89 -5.21
N GLY A 89 -12.33 -5.20 -5.87
CA GLY A 89 -12.59 -6.50 -6.53
C GLY A 89 -12.47 -6.45 -8.04
N ASP A 90 -13.07 -7.43 -8.70
CA ASP A 90 -13.19 -7.54 -10.18
C ASP A 90 -11.83 -7.59 -10.91
N TRP A 91 -10.90 -8.36 -10.36
CA TRP A 91 -9.58 -8.57 -10.92
C TRP A 91 -9.48 -9.85 -11.76
N ARG A 92 -8.64 -9.79 -12.79
CA ARG A 92 -7.96 -10.98 -13.28
C ARG A 92 -6.75 -11.25 -12.39
N VAL A 93 -6.63 -12.48 -11.90
CA VAL A 93 -5.56 -12.88 -10.98
C VAL A 93 -4.66 -13.88 -11.68
N LEU A 94 -3.36 -13.58 -11.77
CA LEU A 94 -2.39 -14.46 -12.44
C LEU A 94 -2.20 -15.78 -11.67
N HIS A 95 -2.07 -15.68 -10.34
CA HIS A 95 -1.85 -16.81 -9.45
C HIS A 95 -2.91 -16.84 -8.35
N PRO A 96 -4.14 -17.36 -8.65
CA PRO A 96 -5.24 -17.35 -7.68
C PRO A 96 -5.00 -18.27 -6.46
N GLU A 97 -4.02 -19.17 -6.54
CA GLU A 97 -3.57 -20.03 -5.44
C GLU A 97 -2.60 -19.32 -4.47
N MET A 98 -2.04 -18.18 -4.87
CA MET A 98 -1.11 -17.42 -4.06
C MET A 98 -1.80 -16.30 -3.29
N LYS A 99 -1.36 -16.05 -2.07
CA LYS A 99 -1.71 -14.83 -1.33
C LYS A 99 -0.72 -13.73 -1.63
N MET A 100 -1.19 -12.50 -1.73
CA MET A 100 -0.35 -11.31 -1.88
C MET A 100 -0.30 -10.54 -0.58
N THR A 101 0.89 -10.28 -0.07
CA THR A 101 1.09 -9.38 1.07
C THR A 101 2.32 -8.52 0.86
N GLY A 102 2.26 -7.28 1.30
CA GLY A 102 3.39 -6.36 1.22
C GLY A 102 2.99 -4.93 1.55
N ARG A 103 3.91 -4.01 1.33
CA ARG A 103 3.71 -2.56 1.54
C ARG A 103 3.49 -1.89 0.19
N ALA A 104 2.48 -1.07 0.07
CA ALA A 104 2.18 -0.38 -1.17
C ALA A 104 3.34 0.55 -1.58
N PHE A 105 3.92 0.29 -2.73
CA PHE A 105 4.74 1.24 -3.48
C PHE A 105 3.92 1.72 -4.67
N THR A 106 3.55 2.99 -4.69
CA THR A 106 2.53 3.50 -5.60
C THR A 106 3.12 4.20 -6.82
N MET A 107 2.53 3.96 -7.99
CA MET A 107 2.81 4.69 -9.23
C MET A 107 1.49 5.11 -9.90
N ALA A 108 1.44 6.35 -10.40
CA ALA A 108 0.31 6.84 -11.16
C ALA A 108 0.72 7.26 -12.56
N PHE A 109 -0.08 6.88 -13.54
CA PHE A 109 0.04 7.31 -14.92
C PHE A 109 -1.18 8.12 -15.34
N MET A 110 -0.98 8.98 -16.32
CA MET A 110 -2.04 9.73 -17.01
C MET A 110 -1.95 9.51 -18.51
N PRO A 111 -3.04 9.69 -19.26
CA PRO A 111 -2.97 9.76 -20.72
C PRO A 111 -1.93 10.79 -21.15
N ALA A 112 -1.06 10.41 -22.10
CA ALA A 112 0.00 11.28 -22.57
C ALA A 112 -0.56 12.57 -23.17
N ARG A 113 0.10 13.67 -22.81
CA ARG A 113 -0.22 15.00 -23.28
C ARG A 113 1.07 15.76 -23.58
N ALA A 114 1.29 16.08 -24.85
CA ALA A 114 2.58 16.50 -25.34
C ALA A 114 3.16 17.76 -24.67
N ASP A 115 2.33 18.74 -24.31
CA ASP A 115 2.76 19.95 -23.62
C ASP A 115 3.18 19.69 -22.17
N LEU A 116 2.47 18.77 -21.46
CA LEU A 116 2.86 18.29 -20.15
C LEU A 116 4.14 17.44 -20.21
N ASP A 117 4.22 16.50 -21.13
CA ASP A 117 5.35 15.61 -21.29
C ASP A 117 6.67 16.34 -21.50
N GLN A 118 6.66 17.40 -22.33
CA GLN A 118 7.85 18.23 -22.56
C GLN A 118 8.36 18.86 -21.25
N VAL A 119 7.47 19.41 -20.43
CA VAL A 119 7.84 20.03 -19.15
C VAL A 119 8.31 18.98 -18.15
N VAL A 120 7.62 17.85 -18.07
CA VAL A 120 7.95 16.75 -17.16
C VAL A 120 9.33 16.18 -17.49
N MET A 121 9.61 15.91 -18.77
CA MET A 121 10.90 15.39 -19.22
C MET A 121 12.04 16.39 -19.02
N ALA A 122 11.80 17.68 -19.27
CA ALA A 122 12.80 18.72 -19.02
C ALA A 122 13.17 18.77 -17.50
N LYS A 123 12.18 18.75 -16.62
CA LYS A 123 12.40 18.73 -15.18
C LYS A 123 13.09 17.43 -14.71
N ALA A 124 12.77 16.30 -15.29
CA ALA A 124 13.44 15.04 -15.01
C ALA A 124 14.92 15.13 -15.35
N LYS A 125 15.26 15.68 -16.54
CA LYS A 125 16.64 15.88 -16.99
C LYS A 125 17.41 16.82 -16.07
N GLU A 126 16.81 17.93 -15.63
CA GLU A 126 17.42 18.85 -14.65
C GLU A 126 17.79 18.15 -13.35
N LYS A 127 17.05 17.12 -12.95
CA LYS A 127 17.31 16.30 -11.76
C LYS A 127 18.25 15.12 -12.01
N GLY A 128 18.80 15.01 -13.20
CA GLY A 128 19.68 13.90 -13.55
C GLY A 128 18.95 12.58 -13.81
N ILE A 129 17.61 12.60 -14.01
CA ILE A 129 16.82 11.42 -14.38
C ILE A 129 16.84 11.30 -15.90
N PRO A 130 17.56 10.30 -16.47
CA PRO A 130 17.75 10.22 -17.92
C PRO A 130 16.48 9.86 -18.68
N SER A 131 15.59 9.13 -18.03
CA SER A 131 14.30 8.69 -18.57
C SER A 131 13.26 8.60 -17.47
N LEU A 132 12.18 9.33 -17.63
CA LEU A 132 11.03 9.25 -16.71
C LEU A 132 9.96 8.33 -17.33
N ASN A 133 10.11 7.04 -17.11
CA ASN A 133 9.21 6.01 -17.58
C ASN A 133 8.82 5.06 -16.41
N ASN A 134 8.22 3.91 -16.72
CA ASN A 134 7.86 2.90 -15.71
C ASN A 134 9.09 2.40 -14.91
N GLN A 135 10.26 2.28 -15.53
CA GLN A 135 11.48 1.81 -14.87
C GLN A 135 11.91 2.75 -13.72
N TYR A 136 11.67 4.05 -13.83
CA TYR A 136 12.03 5.00 -12.79
C TYR A 136 11.46 4.64 -11.42
N GLY A 137 10.17 4.27 -11.35
CA GLY A 137 9.57 3.82 -10.09
C GLY A 137 9.93 2.37 -9.75
N ILE A 138 10.03 1.50 -10.76
CA ILE A 138 10.38 0.09 -10.57
C ILE A 138 11.77 -0.07 -9.92
N ASP A 139 12.74 0.78 -10.29
CA ASP A 139 14.09 0.77 -9.72
C ASP A 139 14.15 1.21 -8.24
N MET A 140 13.06 1.79 -7.71
CA MET A 140 12.95 2.21 -6.31
C MET A 140 12.35 1.13 -5.39
N LEU A 141 11.89 0.01 -5.95
CA LEU A 141 11.28 -1.08 -5.19
C LEU A 141 12.24 -1.73 -4.20
N ARG A 142 11.69 -2.23 -3.11
CA ARG A 142 12.42 -2.87 -2.01
C ARG A 142 11.77 -4.20 -1.62
N PRO A 143 12.50 -5.07 -0.92
CA PRO A 143 11.92 -6.29 -0.34
C PRO A 143 10.69 -6.00 0.50
N GLY A 144 9.63 -6.79 0.29
CA GLY A 144 8.33 -6.63 0.95
C GLY A 144 7.44 -5.55 0.36
N ASP A 145 7.82 -4.89 -0.74
CA ASP A 145 6.91 -4.01 -1.47
C ASP A 145 5.93 -4.79 -2.35
N VAL A 146 4.74 -4.25 -2.52
CA VAL A 146 3.81 -4.55 -3.61
C VAL A 146 3.77 -3.33 -4.52
N LEU A 147 4.11 -3.51 -5.79
CA LEU A 147 3.98 -2.45 -6.78
C LEU A 147 2.50 -2.24 -7.11
N VAL A 148 1.96 -1.07 -6.77
CA VAL A 148 0.56 -0.71 -7.02
C VAL A 148 0.50 0.42 -8.05
N VAL A 149 -0.15 0.17 -9.18
CA VAL A 149 -0.12 1.06 -10.34
C VAL A 149 -1.52 1.50 -10.74
N ASP A 150 -1.78 2.81 -10.62
CA ASP A 150 -2.90 3.45 -11.31
C ASP A 150 -2.51 3.70 -12.78
N LEU A 151 -2.98 2.84 -13.67
CA LEU A 151 -2.87 3.01 -15.11
C LEU A 151 -4.23 3.43 -15.71
N TYR A 152 -5.02 4.21 -14.95
CA TYR A 152 -6.32 4.79 -15.32
C TYR A 152 -7.29 3.81 -16.01
N GLY A 153 -7.24 2.51 -15.65
CA GLY A 153 -8.07 1.47 -16.27
C GLY A 153 -7.73 1.18 -17.73
N LYS A 154 -6.53 1.58 -18.20
CA LYS A 154 -6.10 1.43 -19.59
C LYS A 154 -6.12 -0.04 -20.03
N LYS A 155 -6.96 -0.36 -21.01
CA LYS A 155 -7.14 -1.73 -21.52
C LYS A 155 -6.32 -2.00 -22.77
N GLU A 156 -6.08 -0.99 -23.60
CA GLU A 156 -5.45 -1.11 -24.91
C GLU A 156 -4.28 -0.12 -25.05
N GLY A 157 -3.33 -0.43 -25.92
CA GLY A 157 -2.23 0.49 -26.27
C GLY A 157 -1.22 0.71 -25.15
N GLY A 158 -1.01 -0.28 -24.28
CA GLY A 158 0.08 -0.23 -23.33
C GLY A 158 -0.14 -0.97 -22.03
N THR A 159 0.92 -1.61 -21.57
CA THR A 159 0.98 -2.37 -20.31
C THR A 159 2.16 -1.91 -19.49
N ILE A 160 2.06 -1.96 -18.17
CA ILE A 160 3.10 -1.46 -17.28
C ILE A 160 4.42 -2.25 -17.41
N VAL A 161 4.32 -3.58 -17.50
CA VAL A 161 5.46 -4.50 -17.57
C VAL A 161 5.21 -5.60 -18.59
N GLY A 162 6.28 -6.12 -19.20
CA GLY A 162 6.34 -7.42 -19.83
C GLY A 162 7.12 -8.39 -18.93
N ASP A 163 7.48 -9.56 -19.45
CA ASP A 163 8.12 -10.66 -18.73
C ASP A 163 9.42 -10.25 -18.00
N ASN A 164 10.31 -9.53 -18.70
CA ASN A 164 11.59 -9.11 -18.11
C ASN A 164 11.42 -8.15 -16.92
N LEU A 165 10.53 -7.14 -17.04
CA LEU A 165 10.28 -6.22 -15.94
C LEU A 165 9.44 -6.86 -14.84
N PHE A 166 8.54 -7.79 -15.16
CA PHE A 166 7.84 -8.58 -14.17
C PHE A 166 8.81 -9.43 -13.33
N TYR A 167 9.79 -10.06 -13.99
CA TYR A 167 10.85 -10.79 -13.31
C TYR A 167 11.69 -9.88 -12.41
N TYR A 168 12.03 -8.68 -12.88
CA TYR A 168 12.75 -7.69 -12.07
C TYR A 168 11.94 -7.28 -10.83
N VAL A 169 10.65 -6.96 -10.98
CA VAL A 169 9.75 -6.64 -9.85
C VAL A 169 9.71 -7.78 -8.85
N MET A 170 9.53 -9.03 -9.31
CA MET A 170 9.54 -10.22 -8.46
C MET A 170 10.82 -10.33 -7.63
N LYS A 171 11.98 -10.07 -8.26
CA LYS A 171 13.29 -10.14 -7.57
C LYS A 171 13.47 -8.98 -6.59
N ALA A 172 13.14 -7.76 -6.98
CA ALA A 172 13.30 -6.56 -6.16
C ALA A 172 12.40 -6.59 -4.92
N THR A 173 11.17 -7.10 -5.06
CA THR A 173 10.19 -7.17 -3.97
C THR A 173 10.28 -8.46 -3.14
N HIS A 174 11.12 -9.42 -3.55
CA HIS A 174 11.16 -10.79 -2.99
C HIS A 174 9.80 -11.52 -3.12
N GLY A 175 9.11 -11.31 -4.23
CA GLY A 175 7.82 -11.95 -4.51
C GLY A 175 6.61 -11.25 -3.90
N GLY A 176 6.74 -10.00 -3.46
CA GLY A 176 5.66 -9.22 -2.83
C GLY A 176 4.39 -9.14 -3.68
N GLY A 177 4.50 -8.62 -4.91
CA GLY A 177 3.36 -8.64 -5.84
C GLY A 177 3.24 -7.42 -6.74
N LEU A 178 2.26 -7.49 -7.63
CA LEU A 178 1.90 -6.42 -8.57
C LEU A 178 0.38 -6.24 -8.63
N VAL A 179 -0.09 -5.02 -8.46
CA VAL A 179 -1.49 -4.61 -8.69
C VAL A 179 -1.50 -3.54 -9.77
N VAL A 180 -2.21 -3.78 -10.87
CA VAL A 180 -2.32 -2.83 -11.99
C VAL A 180 -3.77 -2.53 -12.31
N ASP A 181 -4.21 -1.29 -12.08
CA ASP A 181 -5.49 -0.83 -12.61
C ASP A 181 -5.35 -0.51 -14.12
N GLY A 182 -5.14 -1.57 -14.90
CA GLY A 182 -4.81 -1.51 -16.32
C GLY A 182 -4.50 -2.88 -16.92
N SER A 183 -3.71 -2.88 -17.99
CA SER A 183 -3.36 -4.10 -18.74
C SER A 183 -2.03 -4.71 -18.32
N LEU A 184 -1.92 -6.01 -18.56
CA LEU A 184 -0.70 -6.81 -18.48
C LEU A 184 -0.43 -7.47 -19.84
N ARG A 185 0.83 -7.84 -20.12
CA ARG A 185 1.23 -8.56 -21.35
C ARG A 185 2.15 -9.72 -21.03
N ASP A 186 2.51 -10.46 -22.09
CA ASP A 186 3.48 -11.56 -22.04
C ASP A 186 3.07 -12.67 -21.07
N LEU A 187 1.75 -12.99 -21.01
CA LEU A 187 1.19 -13.93 -20.03
C LEU A 187 1.89 -15.29 -20.05
N ASP A 188 2.25 -15.82 -21.23
CA ASP A 188 2.96 -17.09 -21.33
C ASP A 188 4.36 -17.03 -20.68
N GLY A 189 5.02 -15.87 -20.76
CA GLY A 189 6.31 -15.64 -20.14
C GLY A 189 6.24 -15.42 -18.62
N ILE A 190 5.18 -14.75 -18.13
CA ILE A 190 5.04 -14.43 -16.71
C ILE A 190 4.35 -15.51 -15.89
N SER A 191 3.51 -16.35 -16.49
CA SER A 191 2.76 -17.40 -15.78
C SER A 191 3.63 -18.40 -15.03
N PRO A 192 4.86 -18.75 -15.45
CA PRO A 192 5.74 -19.61 -14.65
C PRO A 192 6.40 -18.90 -13.46
N MET A 193 6.30 -17.56 -13.35
CA MET A 193 6.97 -16.78 -12.33
C MET A 193 6.13 -16.71 -11.04
N PRO A 194 6.62 -17.18 -9.88
CA PRO A 194 5.83 -17.28 -8.65
C PRO A 194 5.70 -15.91 -7.95
N MET A 195 4.92 -14.99 -8.54
CA MET A 195 4.59 -13.70 -7.96
C MET A 195 3.10 -13.41 -8.17
N PRO A 196 2.31 -13.13 -7.12
CA PRO A 196 0.89 -12.79 -7.26
C PRO A 196 0.73 -11.48 -8.04
N CYS A 197 -0.23 -11.45 -8.97
CA CYS A 197 -0.48 -10.29 -9.79
C CYS A 197 -1.98 -10.11 -10.07
N TYR A 198 -2.46 -8.88 -9.89
CA TYR A 198 -3.85 -8.45 -10.10
C TYR A 198 -3.88 -7.38 -11.19
N PHE A 199 -4.73 -7.58 -12.22
CA PHE A 199 -4.81 -6.70 -13.38
C PHE A 199 -6.21 -6.71 -13.99
N ARG A 200 -6.54 -5.71 -14.85
CA ARG A 200 -7.88 -5.61 -15.44
C ARG A 200 -8.00 -6.30 -16.80
N SER A 201 -6.97 -6.22 -17.62
CA SER A 201 -7.03 -6.74 -18.99
C SER A 201 -5.67 -7.19 -19.49
N VAL A 202 -5.63 -7.75 -20.70
CA VAL A 202 -4.42 -8.19 -21.39
C VAL A 202 -4.32 -7.46 -22.72
N HIS A 203 -3.11 -6.97 -23.06
CA HIS A 203 -2.83 -6.40 -24.37
C HIS A 203 -1.34 -6.58 -24.71
N PRO A 204 -0.96 -6.95 -25.93
CA PRO A 204 0.43 -7.29 -26.28
C PRO A 204 1.37 -6.10 -26.40
N SER A 205 0.87 -4.86 -26.50
CA SER A 205 1.73 -3.69 -26.69
C SER A 205 2.48 -3.29 -25.42
N ALA A 206 3.68 -2.75 -25.60
CA ALA A 206 4.41 -2.05 -24.54
C ALA A 206 3.67 -0.77 -24.12
N ILE A 207 4.06 -0.21 -22.96
CA ILE A 207 3.47 1.05 -22.48
C ILE A 207 3.70 2.17 -23.51
N GLY A 208 2.60 2.80 -23.89
CA GLY A 208 2.61 3.91 -24.84
C GLY A 208 1.39 4.80 -24.62
N GLY A 209 1.46 6.07 -25.00
CA GLY A 209 0.36 7.01 -24.79
C GLY A 209 0.01 7.25 -23.31
N ALA A 210 0.98 7.01 -22.41
CA ALA A 210 0.86 7.22 -20.98
C ALA A 210 2.10 7.94 -20.44
N THR A 211 1.89 8.91 -19.56
CA THR A 211 2.93 9.67 -18.88
C THR A 211 2.98 9.25 -17.43
N LEU A 212 4.16 8.96 -16.88
CA LEU A 212 4.35 8.75 -15.46
C LEU A 212 4.09 10.07 -14.74
N ALA A 213 2.95 10.15 -14.04
CA ALA A 213 2.50 11.35 -13.37
C ALA A 213 3.05 11.46 -11.95
N ALA A 214 3.16 10.33 -11.23
CA ALA A 214 3.62 10.36 -9.84
C ALA A 214 4.16 9.01 -9.36
N VAL A 215 5.03 9.07 -8.33
CA VAL A 215 5.60 7.93 -7.62
C VAL A 215 5.54 8.20 -6.12
N ASN A 216 5.18 7.20 -5.32
CA ASN A 216 5.04 7.32 -3.87
C ASN A 216 4.16 8.51 -3.42
N VAL A 217 2.99 8.59 -4.01
CA VAL A 217 1.91 9.51 -3.64
C VAL A 217 0.60 8.75 -3.54
N PRO A 218 -0.49 9.33 -2.98
CA PRO A 218 -1.81 8.71 -3.05
C PRO A 218 -2.22 8.49 -4.50
N ILE A 219 -2.74 7.30 -4.77
CA ILE A 219 -3.26 6.94 -6.08
C ILE A 219 -4.67 6.38 -5.97
N ARG A 220 -5.37 6.32 -7.09
CA ARG A 220 -6.67 5.69 -7.19
C ARG A 220 -6.52 4.29 -7.80
N ILE A 221 -7.10 3.28 -7.18
CA ILE A 221 -7.26 1.94 -7.74
C ILE A 221 -8.75 1.62 -7.77
N GLY A 222 -9.34 1.55 -8.94
CA GLY A 222 -10.78 1.44 -9.06
C GLY A 222 -11.51 2.54 -8.29
N ASN A 223 -12.19 2.18 -7.21
CA ASN A 223 -12.96 3.10 -6.36
C ASN A 223 -12.27 3.42 -5.02
N VAL A 224 -11.06 2.95 -4.80
CA VAL A 224 -10.36 3.11 -3.52
C VAL A 224 -9.13 4.00 -3.65
N THR A 225 -8.75 4.62 -2.53
CA THR A 225 -7.50 5.38 -2.39
C THR A 225 -6.44 4.49 -1.76
N VAL A 226 -5.28 4.41 -2.40
CA VAL A 226 -4.12 3.69 -1.88
C VAL A 226 -3.04 4.70 -1.50
N MET A 227 -2.58 4.61 -0.25
CA MET A 227 -1.49 5.43 0.25
C MET A 227 -0.16 4.67 0.17
N PRO A 228 0.97 5.36 -0.06
CA PRO A 228 2.28 4.75 0.09
C PRO A 228 2.46 4.14 1.48
N GLY A 229 2.87 2.87 1.54
CA GLY A 229 3.09 2.15 2.79
C GLY A 229 1.86 1.45 3.37
N ASP A 230 0.68 1.54 2.74
CA ASP A 230 -0.47 0.71 3.13
C ASP A 230 -0.09 -0.78 3.13
N LEU A 231 -0.58 -1.53 4.11
CA LEU A 231 -0.51 -2.99 4.07
C LEU A 231 -1.46 -3.49 2.98
N VAL A 232 -0.89 -4.13 1.97
CA VAL A 232 -1.64 -4.75 0.87
C VAL A 232 -1.88 -6.20 1.20
N VAL A 233 -3.13 -6.65 1.11
CA VAL A 233 -3.51 -8.05 1.25
C VAL A 233 -4.40 -8.44 0.08
N GLY A 234 -4.01 -9.49 -0.64
CA GLY A 234 -4.75 -9.95 -1.82
C GLY A 234 -4.96 -11.45 -1.82
N ASP A 235 -6.15 -11.87 -2.25
CA ASP A 235 -6.50 -13.27 -2.48
C ASP A 235 -7.39 -13.41 -3.74
N ARG A 236 -8.10 -14.55 -3.87
CA ARG A 236 -8.97 -14.81 -5.03
C ARG A 236 -10.14 -13.85 -5.17
N GLU A 237 -10.56 -13.22 -4.09
CA GLU A 237 -11.73 -12.33 -4.08
C GLU A 237 -11.35 -10.90 -4.45
N GLY A 238 -10.12 -10.47 -4.13
CA GLY A 238 -9.67 -9.12 -4.45
C GLY A 238 -8.47 -8.66 -3.65
N VAL A 239 -8.32 -7.35 -3.53
CA VAL A 239 -7.20 -6.71 -2.86
C VAL A 239 -7.72 -5.67 -1.87
N SER A 240 -7.24 -5.74 -0.63
CA SER A 240 -7.44 -4.71 0.40
C SER A 240 -6.16 -3.92 0.63
N PHE A 241 -6.34 -2.62 0.84
CA PHE A 241 -5.28 -1.67 1.18
C PHE A 241 -5.57 -1.13 2.57
N ILE A 242 -4.75 -1.48 3.55
CA ILE A 242 -5.00 -1.23 4.96
C ILE A 242 -4.04 -0.15 5.46
N PRO A 243 -4.54 0.99 5.97
CA PRO A 243 -3.69 2.01 6.56
C PRO A 243 -2.79 1.41 7.66
N PRO A 244 -1.47 1.69 7.67
CA PRO A 244 -0.51 1.08 8.58
C PRO A 244 -0.90 1.14 10.06
N GLN A 245 -1.47 2.27 10.50
CA GLN A 245 -1.91 2.47 11.88
C GLN A 245 -3.09 1.57 12.31
N ASN A 246 -3.82 1.00 11.36
CA ASN A 246 -4.96 0.10 11.61
C ASN A 246 -4.59 -1.37 11.44
N ALA A 247 -3.41 -1.67 10.88
CA ALA A 247 -3.06 -3.01 10.45
C ALA A 247 -3.04 -4.02 11.61
N GLU A 248 -2.43 -3.68 12.75
CA GLU A 248 -2.36 -4.59 13.89
C GLU A 248 -3.74 -4.97 14.42
N ALA A 249 -4.60 -3.97 14.64
CA ALA A 249 -5.95 -4.20 15.14
C ALA A 249 -6.82 -5.03 14.16
N ILE A 250 -6.64 -4.81 12.85
CA ILE A 250 -7.35 -5.59 11.83
C ILE A 250 -6.86 -7.03 11.82
N LEU A 251 -5.55 -7.26 11.88
CA LEU A 251 -4.98 -8.60 11.95
C LEU A 251 -5.36 -9.34 13.24
N ASP A 252 -5.45 -8.63 14.38
CA ASP A 252 -5.91 -9.24 15.63
C ASP A 252 -7.36 -9.73 15.54
N ARG A 253 -8.23 -8.95 14.92
CA ARG A 253 -9.62 -9.35 14.68
C ARG A 253 -9.74 -10.46 13.64
N ALA A 254 -8.89 -10.45 12.62
CA ALA A 254 -8.84 -11.52 11.63
C ALA A 254 -8.49 -12.86 12.28
N ASP A 255 -7.53 -12.90 13.21
CA ASP A 255 -7.24 -14.11 14.00
C ASP A 255 -8.48 -14.59 14.78
N GLU A 256 -9.22 -13.67 15.41
CA GLU A 256 -10.43 -14.03 16.15
C GLU A 256 -11.52 -14.59 15.22
N THR A 257 -11.69 -14.01 14.03
CA THR A 257 -12.63 -14.49 13.01
C THR A 257 -12.21 -15.89 12.52
N HIS A 258 -10.94 -16.07 12.20
CA HIS A 258 -10.39 -17.36 11.78
C HIS A 258 -10.64 -18.46 12.82
N ILE A 259 -10.38 -18.18 14.10
CA ILE A 259 -10.62 -19.12 15.21
C ILE A 259 -12.11 -19.40 15.38
N HIS A 260 -12.97 -18.38 15.21
CA HIS A 260 -14.41 -18.56 15.26
C HIS A 260 -14.89 -19.53 14.17
N ASP A 261 -14.39 -19.39 12.96
CA ASP A 261 -14.75 -20.26 11.85
C ASP A 261 -14.22 -21.69 12.06
N GLU A 262 -12.99 -21.83 12.57
CA GLU A 262 -12.43 -23.11 12.98
C GLU A 262 -13.34 -23.81 14.00
N TRP A 263 -13.70 -23.13 15.07
CA TRP A 263 -14.58 -23.66 16.10
C TRP A 263 -15.97 -24.00 15.56
N THR A 264 -16.55 -23.14 14.74
CA THR A 264 -17.87 -23.35 14.14
C THR A 264 -17.89 -24.63 13.29
N ARG A 265 -16.85 -24.86 12.48
CA ARG A 265 -16.73 -26.10 11.67
C ARG A 265 -16.60 -27.33 12.56
N LEU A 266 -15.80 -27.29 13.64
CA LEU A 266 -15.72 -28.37 14.59
C LEU A 266 -17.11 -28.71 15.21
N LYS A 267 -17.92 -27.69 15.51
CA LYS A 267 -19.27 -27.92 16.02
C LYS A 267 -20.23 -28.48 14.99
N PHE A 268 -20.10 -28.12 13.72
CA PHE A 268 -20.85 -28.74 12.64
C PHE A 268 -20.47 -30.20 12.45
N ASP A 269 -19.22 -30.55 12.55
CA ASP A 269 -18.73 -31.92 12.43
C ASP A 269 -19.25 -32.83 13.55
N GLU A 270 -19.61 -32.29 14.72
CA GLU A 270 -20.30 -33.03 15.78
C GLU A 270 -21.72 -33.51 15.39
N GLY A 271 -22.32 -32.87 14.37
CA GLY A 271 -23.65 -33.24 13.86
C GLY A 271 -24.83 -33.02 14.80
N LYS A 272 -24.61 -32.24 15.88
CA LYS A 272 -25.60 -32.02 16.95
C LYS A 272 -26.34 -30.70 16.80
N TYR A 273 -25.74 -29.70 16.12
CA TYR A 273 -26.18 -28.33 16.11
C TYR A 273 -26.64 -27.90 14.71
N LYS A 274 -27.65 -27.05 14.67
CA LYS A 274 -28.07 -26.36 13.45
C LYS A 274 -27.21 -25.11 13.24
N SER A 275 -27.07 -24.67 12.01
CA SER A 275 -26.33 -23.45 11.69
C SER A 275 -26.83 -22.22 12.45
N SER A 276 -28.15 -22.10 12.64
CA SER A 276 -28.79 -21.01 13.40
C SER A 276 -28.48 -21.00 14.90
N GLU A 277 -27.88 -22.05 15.44
CA GLU A 277 -27.55 -22.20 16.86
C GLU A 277 -26.10 -21.79 17.16
N ILE A 278 -25.19 -21.97 16.20
CA ILE A 278 -23.74 -21.78 16.39
C ILE A 278 -23.10 -20.78 15.43
N TYR A 279 -23.67 -20.55 14.25
CA TYR A 279 -23.11 -19.56 13.33
C TYR A 279 -23.30 -18.14 13.88
N GLY A 280 -22.21 -17.38 13.98
CA GLY A 280 -22.16 -16.12 14.71
C GLY A 280 -21.97 -16.34 16.24
N SER A 281 -22.52 -15.48 17.07
CA SER A 281 -22.43 -15.67 18.52
C SER A 281 -23.42 -16.73 19.00
N PRO A 282 -22.95 -17.84 19.63
CA PRO A 282 -23.84 -18.87 20.16
C PRO A 282 -24.86 -18.28 21.15
N ARG A 283 -26.15 -18.68 21.01
CA ARG A 283 -27.20 -18.22 21.90
C ARG A 283 -27.18 -18.98 23.23
N ASP A 284 -26.81 -20.26 23.22
CA ASP A 284 -26.67 -21.07 24.41
C ASP A 284 -25.51 -20.58 25.28
N PRO A 285 -25.72 -20.31 26.59
CA PRO A 285 -24.68 -19.81 27.45
C PRO A 285 -23.49 -20.78 27.62
N ALA A 286 -23.73 -22.09 27.64
CA ALA A 286 -22.68 -23.10 27.80
C ALA A 286 -21.79 -23.15 26.53
N LEU A 287 -22.39 -23.13 25.35
CA LEU A 287 -21.64 -23.05 24.08
C LEU A 287 -20.87 -21.75 23.97
N ARG A 288 -21.41 -20.66 24.46
CA ARG A 288 -20.69 -19.36 24.46
C ARG A 288 -19.48 -19.41 25.38
N GLN A 289 -19.58 -20.03 26.53
CA GLN A 289 -18.45 -20.21 27.46
C GLN A 289 -17.40 -21.12 26.82
N GLU A 290 -17.80 -22.26 26.24
CA GLU A 290 -16.91 -23.18 25.52
C GLU A 290 -16.15 -22.46 24.40
N TYR A 291 -16.84 -21.64 23.60
CA TYR A 291 -16.19 -20.85 22.56
C TYR A 291 -15.17 -19.86 23.15
N GLN A 292 -15.47 -19.17 24.25
CA GLN A 292 -14.53 -18.23 24.86
C GLN A 292 -13.27 -18.93 25.39
N GLU A 293 -13.41 -20.12 25.95
CA GLU A 293 -12.27 -20.94 26.40
C GLU A 293 -11.43 -21.41 25.20
N TYR A 294 -12.10 -21.85 24.13
CA TYR A 294 -11.44 -22.24 22.89
C TYR A 294 -10.67 -21.07 22.24
N LEU A 295 -11.32 -19.94 22.09
CA LEU A 295 -10.72 -18.71 21.54
C LEU A 295 -9.48 -18.30 22.31
N LYS A 296 -9.57 -18.24 23.63
CA LYS A 296 -8.43 -17.88 24.49
C LYS A 296 -7.25 -18.82 24.28
N LYS A 297 -7.49 -20.14 24.32
CA LYS A 297 -6.46 -21.15 24.11
C LYS A 297 -5.80 -21.02 22.75
N ARG A 298 -6.59 -20.87 21.67
CA ARG A 298 -6.08 -20.76 20.30
C ARG A 298 -5.27 -19.47 20.08
N LEU A 299 -5.70 -18.35 20.65
CA LEU A 299 -4.93 -17.09 20.59
C LEU A 299 -3.57 -17.24 21.31
N GLU A 300 -3.52 -17.94 22.45
CA GLU A 300 -2.25 -18.22 23.14
C GLU A 300 -1.32 -19.10 22.29
N GLU A 301 -1.85 -20.14 21.65
CA GLU A 301 -1.08 -21.03 20.75
C GLU A 301 -0.53 -20.26 19.53
N ILE A 302 -1.35 -19.45 18.86
CA ILE A 302 -0.96 -18.62 17.73
C ILE A 302 0.13 -17.61 18.13
N ARG A 303 -0.04 -16.93 19.26
CA ARG A 303 0.97 -16.00 19.77
C ARG A 303 2.29 -16.68 20.13
N ALA A 304 2.23 -17.90 20.66
CA ALA A 304 3.42 -18.70 20.98
C ALA A 304 4.17 -19.17 19.72
N SER A 305 3.44 -19.55 18.66
CA SER A 305 4.04 -19.97 17.39
C SER A 305 4.76 -18.82 16.67
N ARG A 306 4.21 -17.60 16.75
CA ARG A 306 4.78 -16.39 16.15
C ARG A 306 6.02 -15.83 16.86
N LYS A 307 6.33 -16.30 18.07
CA LYS A 307 7.53 -15.89 18.82
C LYS A 307 8.75 -16.75 18.52
N LYS A 308 8.57 -17.84 17.80
CA LYS A 308 9.64 -18.77 17.36
C LYS A 308 10.15 -18.37 15.98
#